data_85db39c777a628fd4d236b384027eab7
#
_entry.id   85db39c777a628fd4d236b384027eab7
#
_cell.length_a   1.000
_cell.length_b   1.000
_cell.length_c   1.000
_cell.angle_alpha   90.00
_cell.angle_beta   90.00
_cell.angle_gamma   90.00
#
_symmetry.space_group_name_H-M   'P 1'
#
loop_
_entity.id
_entity.type
_entity.pdbx_description
1 polymer ?
#
loop_
_entity_poly.entity_id
_entity_poly.type
_entity_poly.pdbx_seq_one_letter_code
_entity_poly.pdbx_strand_id
1 'polypeptide(L)'
;RTVLPDSVKNLPRMEQMKYRAEHYPLPDFTAPVMNGLAARFKWSVTPNYADANHEPVIKGALAMSAKPGEKLKLKYTVTDPDKDALTIKWWQYVSAGTYRGKVTVDDPASANTAFTVPADANPGDTIHLILEATDNGTPQMNRYHRLIITVAE
;
A
#
# COMPACT_ATOMS: atom_id res chain seq x y z
N ARG A 1 9.51 15.07 8.71
CA ARG A 1 10.01 15.05 10.11
C ARG A 1 8.83 15.32 11.02
N THR A 2 8.42 14.34 11.81
CA THR A 2 7.37 14.49 12.83
C THR A 2 7.94 15.33 13.96
N VAL A 3 7.38 16.53 14.14
CA VAL A 3 7.82 17.44 15.21
C VAL A 3 7.05 17.07 16.48
N LEU A 4 7.77 16.70 17.54
CA LEU A 4 7.16 16.44 18.84
C LEU A 4 6.64 17.74 19.45
N PRO A 5 5.49 17.71 20.15
CA PRO A 5 5.02 18.83 20.98
C PRO A 5 6.07 19.22 22.03
N ASP A 6 6.11 20.48 22.41
CA ASP A 6 7.11 20.97 23.38
C ASP A 6 6.95 20.30 24.75
N SER A 7 5.74 19.94 25.12
CA SER A 7 5.44 19.17 26.35
C SER A 7 6.10 17.79 26.38
N VAL A 8 6.42 17.22 25.22
CA VAL A 8 6.99 15.87 25.08
C VAL A 8 8.50 15.92 24.85
N LYS A 9 9.02 17.00 24.25
CA LYS A 9 10.45 17.13 23.90
C LYS A 9 11.39 17.00 25.10
N ASN A 10 10.93 17.41 26.29
CA ASN A 10 11.72 17.40 27.51
C ASN A 10 11.53 16.14 28.37
N LEU A 11 10.67 15.21 27.94
CA LEU A 11 10.49 13.94 28.65
C LEU A 11 11.67 12.99 28.43
N PRO A 12 11.89 12.01 29.34
CA PRO A 12 12.87 10.94 29.11
C PRO A 12 12.65 10.25 27.76
N ARG A 13 13.72 9.76 27.15
CA ARG A 13 13.69 9.14 25.80
C ARG A 13 12.63 8.03 25.67
N MET A 14 12.45 7.22 26.69
CA MET A 14 11.43 6.14 26.70
C MET A 14 10.01 6.70 26.63
N GLU A 15 9.71 7.77 27.33
CA GLU A 15 8.40 8.45 27.29
C GLU A 15 8.15 9.12 25.92
N GLN A 16 9.17 9.74 25.33
CA GLN A 16 9.09 10.26 23.96
C GLN A 16 8.81 9.14 22.96
N MET A 17 9.45 7.98 23.10
CA MET A 17 9.20 6.81 22.23
C MET A 17 7.80 6.26 22.40
N LYS A 18 7.30 6.20 23.63
CA LYS A 18 5.94 5.76 23.96
C LYS A 18 4.90 6.70 23.34
N TYR A 19 5.07 8.01 23.54
CA TYR A 19 4.24 9.03 22.89
C TYR A 19 4.24 8.91 21.37
N ARG A 20 5.40 8.69 20.75
CA ARG A 20 5.52 8.48 19.30
C ARG A 20 4.76 7.25 18.83
N ALA A 21 4.86 6.15 19.56
CA ALA A 21 4.17 4.91 19.22
C ALA A 21 2.64 5.05 19.30
N GLU A 22 2.15 5.85 20.26
CA GLU A 22 0.71 6.08 20.47
C GLU A 22 0.12 7.10 19.47
N HIS A 23 0.84 8.20 19.19
CA HIS A 23 0.32 9.32 18.40
C HIS A 23 0.80 9.32 16.94
N TYR A 24 1.90 8.63 16.69
CA TYR A 24 2.46 8.42 15.36
C TYR A 24 2.72 6.93 15.20
N PRO A 25 1.65 6.11 15.09
CA PRO A 25 1.83 4.68 14.87
C PRO A 25 2.77 4.52 13.67
N LEU A 26 3.75 3.65 13.84
CA LEU A 26 4.62 3.27 12.74
C LEU A 26 3.71 2.92 11.57
N PRO A 27 4.02 3.41 10.37
CA PRO A 27 3.14 3.19 9.23
C PRO A 27 2.82 1.71 9.09
N ASP A 28 1.64 1.42 8.57
CA ASP A 28 1.07 0.08 8.33
C ASP A 28 2.01 -0.92 7.63
N PHE A 29 3.19 -0.45 7.25
CA PHE A 29 4.23 -1.21 6.54
C PHE A 29 5.31 -1.85 7.44
N THR A 30 5.27 -1.67 8.78
CA THR A 30 6.34 -2.21 9.65
C THR A 30 6.39 -3.73 9.62
N ALA A 31 5.26 -4.41 9.76
CA ALA A 31 5.20 -5.87 9.71
C ALA A 31 5.64 -6.41 8.32
N PRO A 32 5.13 -5.89 7.18
CA PRO A 32 5.62 -6.25 5.85
C PRO A 32 7.12 -6.05 5.65
N VAL A 33 7.69 -4.94 6.14
CA VAL A 33 9.14 -4.69 6.06
C VAL A 33 9.93 -5.71 6.87
N MET A 34 9.50 -6.03 8.09
CA MET A 34 10.17 -7.03 8.93
C MET A 34 10.07 -8.44 8.34
N ASN A 35 8.92 -8.81 7.78
CA ASN A 35 8.75 -10.07 7.08
C ASN A 35 9.64 -10.17 5.84
N GLY A 36 9.72 -9.10 5.05
CA GLY A 36 10.63 -9.02 3.91
C GLY A 36 12.10 -9.14 4.31
N LEU A 37 12.50 -8.60 5.46
CA LEU A 37 13.84 -8.77 6.00
C LEU A 37 14.09 -10.22 6.42
N ALA A 38 13.15 -10.83 7.14
CA ALA A 38 13.24 -12.23 7.55
C ALA A 38 13.33 -13.18 6.35
N ALA A 39 12.56 -12.94 5.29
CA ALA A 39 12.64 -13.70 4.05
C ALA A 39 14.05 -13.61 3.42
N ARG A 40 14.63 -12.40 3.33
CA ARG A 40 15.98 -12.21 2.79
C ARG A 40 17.06 -12.93 3.60
N PHE A 41 16.94 -12.96 4.93
CA PHE A 41 17.84 -13.77 5.76
C PHE A 41 17.67 -15.27 5.44
N LYS A 42 16.44 -15.75 5.28
CA LYS A 42 16.19 -17.14 4.88
C LYS A 42 16.79 -17.47 3.51
N TRP A 43 16.63 -16.56 2.52
CA TRP A 43 17.22 -16.72 1.19
C TRP A 43 18.76 -16.83 1.24
N SER A 44 19.43 -16.11 2.15
CA SER A 44 20.89 -16.12 2.24
C SER A 44 21.48 -17.45 2.73
N VAL A 45 20.68 -18.27 3.39
CA VAL A 45 21.11 -19.58 3.96
C VAL A 45 20.42 -20.78 3.31
N THR A 46 19.47 -20.54 2.40
CA THR A 46 18.69 -21.59 1.72
C THR A 46 19.24 -21.79 0.31
N PRO A 47 19.78 -22.98 -0.05
CA PRO A 47 20.42 -23.20 -1.34
C PRO A 47 19.42 -23.34 -2.51
N ASN A 48 18.17 -23.71 -2.21
CA ASN A 48 17.14 -23.93 -3.23
C ASN A 48 16.10 -22.83 -3.18
N TYR A 49 15.71 -22.29 -4.34
CA TYR A 49 14.67 -21.27 -4.46
C TYR A 49 13.34 -21.72 -3.81
N ALA A 50 12.94 -22.95 -4.06
CA ALA A 50 11.66 -23.52 -3.57
C ALA A 50 11.56 -23.67 -2.05
N ASP A 51 12.65 -23.52 -1.30
CA ASP A 51 12.65 -23.69 0.16
C ASP A 51 12.41 -22.36 0.92
N ALA A 52 12.19 -21.28 0.18
CA ALA A 52 11.96 -19.94 0.74
C ALA A 52 10.78 -19.27 0.09
N ASN A 53 10.01 -18.49 0.86
CA ASN A 53 8.89 -17.71 0.37
C ASN A 53 9.33 -16.47 -0.40
N HIS A 54 8.62 -16.10 -1.46
CA HIS A 54 8.86 -14.94 -2.31
C HIS A 54 7.61 -14.04 -2.38
N GLU A 55 7.85 -12.75 -2.54
CA GLU A 55 6.76 -11.79 -2.59
C GLU A 55 5.87 -11.94 -3.84
N PRO A 56 4.57 -11.65 -3.72
CA PRO A 56 3.67 -11.60 -4.88
C PRO A 56 4.15 -10.63 -5.95
N VAL A 57 3.76 -10.88 -7.19
CA VAL A 57 4.06 -10.03 -8.36
C VAL A 57 2.78 -9.36 -8.83
N ILE A 58 2.77 -8.04 -8.90
CA ILE A 58 1.67 -7.24 -9.42
C ILE A 58 2.09 -6.56 -10.72
N LYS A 59 1.29 -6.71 -11.78
CA LYS A 59 1.48 -6.05 -13.08
C LYS A 59 0.23 -5.27 -13.45
N GLY A 60 0.39 -4.01 -13.87
CA GLY A 60 -0.70 -3.13 -14.27
C GLY A 60 -0.23 -1.69 -14.44
N ALA A 61 -1.16 -0.79 -14.68
CA ALA A 61 -0.89 0.63 -14.86
C ALA A 61 -0.38 1.28 -13.56
N LEU A 62 0.60 2.18 -13.68
CA LEU A 62 1.12 3.00 -12.58
C LEU A 62 0.44 4.38 -12.52
N ALA A 63 -0.11 4.84 -13.65
CA ALA A 63 -0.78 6.12 -13.74
C ALA A 63 -1.95 6.03 -14.74
N MET A 64 -2.99 6.77 -14.45
CA MET A 64 -4.17 6.97 -15.31
C MET A 64 -4.60 8.43 -15.23
N SER A 65 -5.38 8.87 -16.21
CA SER A 65 -6.03 10.18 -16.20
C SER A 65 -7.49 10.01 -16.57
N ALA A 66 -8.38 10.73 -15.88
CA ALA A 66 -9.81 10.70 -16.14
C ALA A 66 -10.49 11.97 -15.63
N LYS A 67 -11.65 12.30 -16.20
CA LYS A 67 -12.45 13.46 -15.81
C LYS A 67 -13.23 13.18 -14.53
N PRO A 68 -13.66 14.24 -13.81
CA PRO A 68 -14.60 14.09 -12.71
C PRO A 68 -15.86 13.32 -13.13
N GLY A 69 -16.26 12.33 -12.34
CA GLY A 69 -17.39 11.44 -12.62
C GLY A 69 -17.10 10.29 -13.58
N GLU A 70 -15.94 10.26 -14.23
CA GLU A 70 -15.57 9.19 -15.15
C GLU A 70 -15.26 7.88 -14.41
N LYS A 71 -15.68 6.76 -15.01
CA LYS A 71 -15.45 5.42 -14.47
C LYS A 71 -14.30 4.74 -15.20
N LEU A 72 -13.23 4.45 -14.45
CA LEU A 72 -12.05 3.75 -14.90
C LEU A 72 -12.17 2.25 -14.64
N LYS A 73 -11.73 1.44 -15.60
CA LYS A 73 -11.57 -0.01 -15.41
C LYS A 73 -10.13 -0.28 -14.95
N LEU A 74 -10.00 -0.85 -13.77
CA LEU A 74 -8.72 -1.24 -13.18
C LEU A 74 -8.48 -2.73 -13.49
N LYS A 75 -7.46 -3.02 -14.31
CA LYS A 75 -7.10 -4.37 -14.72
C LYS A 75 -5.66 -4.66 -14.32
N TYR A 76 -5.49 -5.56 -13.36
CA TYR A 76 -4.20 -5.96 -12.83
C TYR A 76 -4.06 -7.47 -12.86
N THR A 77 -2.84 -7.94 -13.10
CA THR A 77 -2.46 -9.34 -12.94
C THR A 77 -1.69 -9.46 -11.64
N VAL A 78 -2.15 -10.33 -10.75
CA VAL A 78 -1.50 -10.63 -9.48
C VAL A 78 -1.19 -12.12 -9.47
N THR A 79 0.07 -12.46 -9.27
CA THR A 79 0.55 -13.85 -9.25
C THR A 79 1.53 -14.03 -8.11
N ASP A 80 1.66 -15.27 -7.65
CA ASP A 80 2.64 -15.64 -6.66
C ASP A 80 3.67 -16.62 -7.27
N PRO A 81 5.00 -16.38 -7.07
CA PRO A 81 6.04 -17.28 -7.59
C PRO A 81 5.99 -18.68 -7.01
N ASP A 82 5.60 -18.81 -5.75
CA ASP A 82 5.55 -20.07 -5.01
C ASP A 82 4.17 -20.73 -5.10
N LYS A 83 3.21 -20.07 -5.80
CA LYS A 83 1.81 -20.47 -5.97
C LYS A 83 1.01 -20.41 -4.67
N ASP A 84 1.42 -19.56 -3.76
CA ASP A 84 0.69 -19.30 -2.53
C ASP A 84 -0.66 -18.64 -2.79
N ALA A 85 -1.60 -18.83 -1.88
CA ALA A 85 -2.90 -18.16 -1.95
C ALA A 85 -2.74 -16.68 -1.65
N LEU A 86 -3.38 -15.84 -2.48
CA LEU A 86 -3.26 -14.40 -2.40
C LEU A 86 -4.53 -13.76 -1.85
N THR A 87 -4.34 -12.82 -0.92
CA THR A 87 -5.37 -11.88 -0.48
C THR A 87 -5.11 -10.53 -1.13
N ILE A 88 -6.15 -9.93 -1.70
CA ILE A 88 -6.08 -8.65 -2.40
C ILE A 88 -6.86 -7.60 -1.63
N LYS A 89 -6.30 -6.38 -1.55
CA LYS A 89 -6.95 -5.25 -0.92
C LYS A 89 -6.60 -3.95 -1.66
N TRP A 90 -7.63 -3.19 -2.05
CA TRP A 90 -7.48 -1.82 -2.50
C TRP A 90 -7.75 -0.83 -1.38
N TRP A 91 -6.94 0.22 -1.30
CA TRP A 91 -7.16 1.32 -0.38
C TRP A 91 -6.56 2.63 -0.90
N GLN A 92 -7.10 3.74 -0.42
CA GLN A 92 -6.62 5.08 -0.78
C GLN A 92 -5.46 5.51 0.13
N TYR A 93 -4.39 6.00 -0.47
CA TYR A 93 -3.28 6.62 0.27
C TYR A 93 -3.44 8.15 0.24
N VAL A 94 -4.31 8.67 1.13
CA VAL A 94 -4.76 10.08 1.15
C VAL A 94 -3.59 11.05 1.31
N SER A 95 -2.60 10.72 2.15
CA SER A 95 -1.48 11.63 2.45
C SER A 95 -0.57 11.91 1.25
N ALA A 96 -0.57 11.05 0.23
CA ALA A 96 0.23 11.21 -0.97
C ALA A 96 -0.48 11.99 -2.08
N GLY A 97 -1.82 12.03 -2.08
CA GLY A 97 -2.63 12.74 -3.07
C GLY A 97 -2.93 14.18 -2.69
N THR A 98 -3.47 14.95 -3.65
CA THR A 98 -4.01 16.30 -3.42
C THR A 98 -5.50 16.29 -3.13
N TYR A 99 -6.25 15.37 -3.74
CA TYR A 99 -7.66 15.16 -3.41
C TYR A 99 -7.81 14.60 -1.98
N ARG A 100 -8.55 15.30 -1.13
CA ARG A 100 -8.69 15.00 0.31
C ARG A 100 -9.92 14.20 0.66
N GLY A 101 -10.86 14.04 -0.27
CA GLY A 101 -12.05 13.23 -0.06
C GLY A 101 -11.72 11.74 0.04
N LYS A 102 -12.61 11.00 0.69
CA LYS A 102 -12.49 9.54 0.79
C LYS A 102 -13.02 8.89 -0.48
N VAL A 103 -12.24 7.97 -1.05
CA VAL A 103 -12.63 7.18 -2.21
C VAL A 103 -12.49 5.69 -1.96
N THR A 104 -13.28 4.91 -2.69
CA THR A 104 -13.21 3.45 -2.70
C THR A 104 -13.35 2.95 -4.14
N VAL A 105 -12.83 1.76 -4.43
CA VAL A 105 -13.11 1.04 -5.67
C VAL A 105 -14.39 0.20 -5.52
N ASP A 106 -14.98 -0.25 -6.63
CA ASP A 106 -16.23 -1.02 -6.62
C ASP A 106 -16.08 -2.36 -5.88
N ASP A 107 -14.99 -3.08 -6.12
CA ASP A 107 -14.64 -4.31 -5.40
C ASP A 107 -13.19 -4.20 -4.88
N PRO A 108 -13.00 -3.91 -3.59
CA PRO A 108 -11.66 -3.76 -3.02
C PRO A 108 -10.91 -5.07 -2.82
N ALA A 109 -11.56 -6.23 -2.98
CA ALA A 109 -10.94 -7.55 -2.84
C ALA A 109 -10.54 -8.18 -4.18
N SER A 110 -10.79 -7.50 -5.30
CA SER A 110 -10.49 -8.02 -6.64
C SER A 110 -9.38 -7.24 -7.32
N ALA A 111 -8.45 -7.94 -7.98
CA ALA A 111 -7.43 -7.31 -8.84
C ALA A 111 -8.05 -6.61 -10.06
N ASN A 112 -9.22 -7.07 -10.51
CA ASN A 112 -9.95 -6.51 -11.63
C ASN A 112 -11.25 -5.86 -11.12
N THR A 113 -11.24 -4.54 -11.01
CA THR A 113 -12.33 -3.76 -10.44
C THR A 113 -12.55 -2.48 -11.25
N ALA A 114 -13.36 -1.58 -10.75
CA ALA A 114 -13.53 -0.25 -11.34
C ALA A 114 -13.45 0.83 -10.24
N PHE A 115 -13.15 2.04 -10.68
CA PHE A 115 -13.05 3.21 -9.85
C PHE A 115 -13.75 4.38 -10.54
N THR A 116 -14.61 5.10 -9.83
CA THR A 116 -15.23 6.32 -10.33
C THR A 116 -14.52 7.53 -9.72
N VAL A 117 -14.01 8.41 -10.57
CA VAL A 117 -13.40 9.68 -10.11
C VAL A 117 -14.49 10.53 -9.44
N PRO A 118 -14.26 11.04 -8.23
CA PRO A 118 -15.24 11.89 -7.57
C PRO A 118 -15.65 13.09 -8.42
N ALA A 119 -16.93 13.39 -8.45
CA ALA A 119 -17.45 14.50 -9.26
C ALA A 119 -17.03 15.88 -8.72
N ASP A 120 -16.64 15.95 -7.45
CA ASP A 120 -16.15 17.15 -6.76
C ASP A 120 -14.61 17.30 -6.81
N ALA A 121 -13.89 16.37 -7.47
CA ALA A 121 -12.47 16.51 -7.69
C ALA A 121 -12.17 17.56 -8.74
N ASN A 122 -11.16 18.40 -8.49
CA ASN A 122 -10.78 19.47 -9.42
C ASN A 122 -9.75 18.95 -10.44
N PRO A 123 -9.74 19.51 -11.65
CA PRO A 123 -8.66 19.26 -12.61
C PRO A 123 -7.29 19.52 -11.98
N GLY A 124 -6.36 18.62 -12.20
CA GLY A 124 -5.02 18.63 -11.57
C GLY A 124 -4.93 17.93 -10.20
N ASP A 125 -6.06 17.57 -9.58
CA ASP A 125 -6.00 16.75 -8.37
C ASP A 125 -5.41 15.37 -8.66
N THR A 126 -4.75 14.81 -7.66
CA THR A 126 -4.19 13.46 -7.70
C THR A 126 -4.83 12.57 -6.63
N ILE A 127 -5.22 11.38 -7.04
CA ILE A 127 -5.77 10.34 -6.16
C ILE A 127 -4.81 9.15 -6.22
N HIS A 128 -4.32 8.71 -5.06
CA HIS A 128 -3.42 7.57 -4.96
C HIS A 128 -4.17 6.36 -4.43
N LEU A 129 -4.30 5.34 -5.25
CA LEU A 129 -4.83 4.03 -4.87
C LEU A 129 -3.68 3.03 -4.74
N ILE A 130 -3.74 2.22 -3.70
CA ILE A 130 -2.79 1.13 -3.47
C ILE A 130 -3.52 -0.19 -3.66
N LEU A 131 -2.96 -1.02 -4.54
CA LEU A 131 -3.27 -2.44 -4.62
C LEU A 131 -2.26 -3.19 -3.77
N GLU A 132 -2.73 -3.79 -2.71
CA GLU A 132 -1.96 -4.64 -1.81
C GLU A 132 -2.28 -6.10 -2.12
N ALA A 133 -1.25 -6.90 -2.34
CA ALA A 133 -1.36 -8.35 -2.44
C ALA A 133 -0.53 -8.97 -1.31
N THR A 134 -1.15 -9.88 -0.57
CA THR A 134 -0.55 -10.57 0.56
C THR A 134 -0.64 -12.07 0.31
N ASP A 135 0.49 -12.78 0.39
CA ASP A 135 0.53 -14.23 0.30
C ASP A 135 0.19 -14.90 1.66
N ASN A 136 0.07 -16.21 1.67
CA ASN A 136 -0.06 -17.01 2.89
C ASN A 136 1.18 -17.86 3.18
N GLY A 137 2.33 -17.51 2.59
CA GLY A 137 3.61 -18.16 2.80
C GLY A 137 4.24 -17.87 4.17
N THR A 138 5.44 -18.40 4.39
CA THR A 138 6.15 -18.21 5.66
C THR A 138 7.61 -17.77 5.44
N PRO A 139 7.98 -16.53 5.86
CA PRO A 139 7.14 -15.49 6.43
C PRO A 139 6.13 -14.96 5.42
N GLN A 140 4.96 -14.52 5.87
CA GLN A 140 3.96 -13.87 5.02
C GLN A 140 4.53 -12.62 4.38
N MET A 141 4.38 -12.45 3.08
CA MET A 141 4.93 -11.31 2.33
C MET A 141 3.85 -10.49 1.66
N ASN A 142 4.12 -9.20 1.52
CA ASN A 142 3.21 -8.23 0.92
C ASN A 142 3.87 -7.55 -0.27
N ARG A 143 3.11 -7.35 -1.33
CA ARG A 143 3.46 -6.48 -2.45
C ARG A 143 2.48 -5.34 -2.58
N TYR A 144 3.00 -4.12 -2.75
CA TYR A 144 2.22 -2.91 -2.96
C TYR A 144 2.44 -2.37 -4.36
N HIS A 145 1.35 -2.03 -5.03
CA HIS A 145 1.37 -1.39 -6.34
C HIS A 145 0.57 -0.08 -6.26
N ARG A 146 1.23 1.04 -6.49
CA ARG A 146 0.60 2.35 -6.44
C ARG A 146 0.11 2.77 -7.81
N LEU A 147 -1.20 3.05 -7.92
CA LEU A 147 -1.82 3.72 -9.05
C LEU A 147 -2.03 5.19 -8.71
N ILE A 148 -1.53 6.08 -9.55
CA ILE A 148 -1.78 7.53 -9.47
C ILE A 148 -2.82 7.89 -10.52
N ILE A 149 -3.93 8.47 -10.08
CA ILE A 149 -4.98 8.99 -10.97
C ILE A 149 -4.90 10.50 -10.94
N THR A 150 -4.66 11.11 -12.10
CA THR A 150 -4.70 12.57 -12.29
C THR A 150 -6.04 12.97 -12.86
N VAL A 151 -6.72 13.88 -12.19
CA VAL A 151 -8.00 14.42 -12.65
C VAL A 151 -7.76 15.33 -13.85
N ALA A 152 -8.34 14.96 -15.00
CA ALA A 152 -8.26 15.72 -16.25
C ALA A 152 -9.31 16.86 -16.30
N GLU A 153 -9.08 17.82 -17.22
CA GLU A 153 -10.05 18.87 -17.57
C GLU A 153 -11.29 18.32 -18.29
#